data_988dba5d08a7c08f77ce825669358e73
#
_entry.id   988dba5d08a7c08f77ce825669358e73
#
_cell.length_a   1.000
_cell.length_b   1.000
_cell.length_c   1.000
_cell.angle_alpha   90.00
_cell.angle_beta   90.00
_cell.angle_gamma   90.00
#
_symmetry.space_group_name_H-M   'P 1'
#
loop_
_entity.id
_entity.type
_entity.pdbx_description
1 polymer ?
#
loop_
_entity_poly.entity_id
_entity_poly.type
_entity_poly.pdbx_seq_one_letter_code
_entity_poly.pdbx_strand_id
1 'polypeptide(L)'
;MTANVYYSDDADPSIVRGKTVAVIGYGSQGHGHALNLKDSGVDVIVGLREGSSSVAKAEAQGLKVLPIAEAAAAADVVMILAPDTEQKSIYDEHIAANIEPGNALAFAHGFNVRFGRITAPEGVDVIMIAPKGPGHLVRRTYTEGGGVPTLIAVEQDATGQAKDLALSYADAIGGTRAGVIETTFPEETETDLFGEQVVLCGGLTALVQAGFETLTDAGYAPEMAYFECLHEVKLIVDLMYEEGIAGMRYSISDTAEYGDLTRGPRIVTDETRAEMRRILDEIQDGRFAAEWIAESESGRPNYKRLQQEGKDHPVELVGSRLREMMPWISQGRTKVAEASGGET
;
A
#
# COMPACT_ATOMS: atom_id res chain seq x y z
N MET A 1 -23.76 2.68 -5.94
CA MET A 1 -23.84 1.28 -6.39
C MET A 1 -23.13 0.45 -5.33
N THR A 2 -23.62 -0.72 -4.97
CA THR A 2 -22.90 -1.66 -4.10
C THR A 2 -21.86 -2.39 -4.94
N ALA A 3 -20.60 -2.42 -4.49
CA ALA A 3 -19.54 -3.16 -5.18
C ALA A 3 -19.80 -4.68 -5.10
N ASN A 4 -19.37 -5.43 -6.11
CA ASN A 4 -19.36 -6.88 -6.06
C ASN A 4 -18.25 -7.34 -5.11
N VAL A 5 -18.58 -8.29 -4.23
CA VAL A 5 -17.63 -8.86 -3.28
C VAL A 5 -17.53 -10.36 -3.51
N TYR A 6 -16.31 -10.87 -3.60
CA TYR A 6 -16.00 -12.28 -3.87
C TYR A 6 -15.25 -12.90 -2.70
N TYR A 7 -15.50 -14.18 -2.47
CA TYR A 7 -14.86 -14.99 -1.44
C TYR A 7 -14.21 -16.25 -2.06
N SER A 8 -13.65 -17.13 -1.24
CA SER A 8 -12.90 -18.29 -1.72
C SER A 8 -13.71 -19.23 -2.64
N ASP A 9 -15.01 -19.34 -2.43
CA ASP A 9 -15.88 -20.17 -3.27
C ASP A 9 -16.11 -19.59 -4.68
N ASP A 10 -15.82 -18.30 -4.87
CA ASP A 10 -15.96 -17.61 -6.15
C ASP A 10 -14.68 -17.65 -7.00
N ALA A 11 -13.56 -18.09 -6.43
CA ALA A 11 -12.26 -18.12 -7.08
C ALA A 11 -11.87 -19.53 -7.52
N ASP A 12 -11.31 -19.67 -8.72
CA ASP A 12 -10.67 -20.92 -9.14
C ASP A 12 -9.13 -20.83 -8.93
N PRO A 13 -8.59 -21.43 -7.86
CA PRO A 13 -7.15 -21.35 -7.58
C PRO A 13 -6.28 -22.09 -8.63
N SER A 14 -6.86 -22.91 -9.50
CA SER A 14 -6.11 -23.65 -10.51
C SER A 14 -5.61 -22.73 -11.64
N ILE A 15 -6.28 -21.60 -11.88
CA ILE A 15 -5.93 -20.65 -12.95
C ILE A 15 -4.52 -20.09 -12.73
N VAL A 16 -4.27 -19.46 -11.58
CA VAL A 16 -2.95 -18.87 -11.28
C VAL A 16 -1.91 -19.93 -10.99
N ARG A 17 -2.29 -21.09 -10.43
CA ARG A 17 -1.36 -22.23 -10.23
C ARG A 17 -0.86 -22.84 -11.53
N GLY A 18 -1.61 -22.72 -12.62
CA GLY A 18 -1.20 -23.12 -13.97
C GLY A 18 -0.29 -22.13 -14.68
N LYS A 19 0.12 -21.05 -14.00
CA LYS A 19 0.89 -19.94 -14.55
C LYS A 19 2.24 -19.80 -13.85
N THR A 20 3.24 -19.28 -14.59
CA THR A 20 4.46 -18.73 -14.00
C THR A 20 4.24 -17.23 -13.74
N VAL A 21 4.44 -16.79 -12.51
CA VAL A 21 4.28 -15.39 -12.08
C VAL A 21 5.65 -14.76 -11.84
N ALA A 22 6.00 -13.71 -12.59
CA ALA A 22 7.14 -12.86 -12.29
C ALA A 22 6.71 -11.71 -11.38
N VAL A 23 7.28 -11.63 -10.18
CA VAL A 23 7.13 -10.51 -9.26
C VAL A 23 8.32 -9.57 -9.44
N ILE A 24 8.08 -8.40 -10.02
CA ILE A 24 9.11 -7.41 -10.31
C ILE A 24 9.25 -6.44 -9.14
N GLY A 25 10.35 -6.58 -8.41
CA GLY A 25 10.59 -5.88 -7.13
C GLY A 25 10.35 -6.79 -5.92
N TYR A 26 11.12 -6.55 -4.84
CA TYR A 26 11.04 -7.34 -3.61
C TYR A 26 11.07 -6.43 -2.38
N GLY A 27 10.28 -5.35 -2.46
CA GLY A 27 9.93 -4.50 -1.32
C GLY A 27 8.83 -5.14 -0.46
N SER A 28 8.14 -4.36 0.37
CA SER A 28 7.12 -4.86 1.29
C SER A 28 6.01 -5.66 0.59
N GLN A 29 5.43 -5.12 -0.50
CA GLN A 29 4.41 -5.82 -1.29
C GLN A 29 5.01 -7.01 -2.05
N GLY A 30 6.15 -6.82 -2.73
CA GLY A 30 6.79 -7.88 -3.51
C GLY A 30 7.15 -9.10 -2.68
N HIS A 31 7.67 -8.90 -1.46
CA HIS A 31 7.92 -9.97 -0.50
C HIS A 31 6.62 -10.71 -0.12
N GLY A 32 5.56 -9.98 0.23
CA GLY A 32 4.28 -10.56 0.63
C GLY A 32 3.64 -11.38 -0.50
N HIS A 33 3.53 -10.79 -1.70
CA HIS A 33 2.97 -11.46 -2.86
C HIS A 33 3.77 -12.71 -3.26
N ALA A 34 5.09 -12.58 -3.42
CA ALA A 34 5.93 -13.70 -3.86
C ALA A 34 5.86 -14.91 -2.93
N LEU A 35 5.89 -14.70 -1.61
CA LEU A 35 5.82 -15.78 -0.65
C LEU A 35 4.42 -16.39 -0.52
N ASN A 36 3.36 -15.57 -0.55
CA ASN A 36 2.00 -16.09 -0.48
C ASN A 36 1.64 -16.92 -1.72
N LEU A 37 2.02 -16.44 -2.92
CA LEU A 37 1.88 -17.18 -4.17
C LEU A 37 2.61 -18.52 -4.11
N LYS A 38 3.89 -18.50 -3.67
CA LYS A 38 4.69 -19.73 -3.51
C LYS A 38 4.03 -20.70 -2.56
N ASP A 39 3.59 -20.25 -1.38
CA ASP A 39 2.93 -21.09 -0.39
C ASP A 39 1.58 -21.62 -0.89
N SER A 40 0.94 -20.93 -1.84
CA SER A 40 -0.28 -21.36 -2.53
C SER A 40 -0.03 -22.31 -3.72
N GLY A 41 1.24 -22.66 -3.99
CA GLY A 41 1.62 -23.61 -5.03
C GLY A 41 1.74 -23.01 -6.42
N VAL A 42 1.95 -21.72 -6.55
CA VAL A 42 2.21 -21.00 -7.81
C VAL A 42 3.72 -21.04 -8.12
N ASP A 43 4.09 -21.19 -9.39
CA ASP A 43 5.49 -21.02 -9.83
C ASP A 43 5.85 -19.52 -9.84
N VAL A 44 6.80 -19.13 -8.98
CA VAL A 44 7.16 -17.72 -8.77
C VAL A 44 8.62 -17.45 -9.11
N ILE A 45 8.83 -16.42 -9.90
CA ILE A 45 10.13 -15.85 -10.22
C ILE A 45 10.16 -14.41 -9.67
N VAL A 46 11.22 -14.04 -8.97
CA VAL A 46 11.42 -12.64 -8.55
C VAL A 46 12.34 -11.95 -9.54
N GLY A 47 11.87 -10.90 -10.19
CA GLY A 47 12.64 -10.08 -11.13
C GLY A 47 13.32 -8.92 -10.41
N LEU A 48 14.64 -8.88 -10.39
CA LEU A 48 15.41 -7.81 -9.74
C LEU A 48 16.49 -7.24 -10.65
N ARG A 49 16.84 -5.97 -10.44
CA ARG A 49 18.02 -5.37 -11.09
C ARG A 49 19.31 -6.02 -10.59
N GLU A 50 20.31 -6.04 -11.43
CA GLU A 50 21.64 -6.52 -11.06
C GLU A 50 22.19 -5.72 -9.86
N GLY A 51 22.79 -6.43 -8.90
CA GLY A 51 23.33 -5.82 -7.67
C GLY A 51 22.30 -5.39 -6.62
N SER A 52 21.04 -5.76 -6.78
CA SER A 52 20.02 -5.47 -5.75
C SER A 52 20.31 -6.20 -4.44
N SER A 53 20.26 -5.48 -3.32
CA SER A 53 20.40 -6.05 -1.97
C SER A 53 19.30 -7.07 -1.62
N SER A 54 18.19 -7.05 -2.37
CA SER A 54 17.08 -7.98 -2.16
C SER A 54 17.30 -9.38 -2.78
N VAL A 55 18.32 -9.57 -3.64
CA VAL A 55 18.60 -10.88 -4.25
C VAL A 55 18.82 -11.94 -3.20
N ALA A 56 19.80 -11.74 -2.30
CA ALA A 56 20.12 -12.69 -1.23
C ALA A 56 18.92 -12.95 -0.30
N LYS A 57 18.09 -11.94 -0.07
CA LYS A 57 16.88 -12.07 0.77
C LYS A 57 15.83 -12.98 0.13
N ALA A 58 15.57 -12.80 -1.17
CA ALA A 58 14.62 -13.62 -1.91
C ALA A 58 15.11 -15.08 -2.07
N GLU A 59 16.39 -15.27 -2.38
CA GLU A 59 17.02 -16.61 -2.49
C GLU A 59 17.01 -17.35 -1.15
N ALA A 60 17.25 -16.67 -0.03
CA ALA A 60 17.18 -17.25 1.32
C ALA A 60 15.78 -17.77 1.67
N GLN A 61 14.73 -17.22 1.04
CA GLN A 61 13.35 -17.72 1.15
C GLN A 61 13.03 -18.83 0.11
N GLY A 62 14.04 -19.29 -0.64
CA GLY A 62 13.92 -20.33 -1.65
C GLY A 62 13.11 -19.87 -2.89
N LEU A 63 13.15 -18.59 -3.22
CA LEU A 63 12.60 -18.04 -4.45
C LEU A 63 13.67 -18.06 -5.55
N LYS A 64 13.24 -18.30 -6.78
CA LYS A 64 14.10 -18.15 -7.96
C LYS A 64 14.20 -16.65 -8.28
N VAL A 65 15.43 -16.15 -8.43
CA VAL A 65 15.68 -14.75 -8.78
C VAL A 65 16.33 -14.69 -10.16
N LEU A 66 15.84 -13.80 -11.02
CA LEU A 66 16.37 -13.52 -12.35
C LEU A 66 16.50 -12.01 -12.58
N PRO A 67 17.33 -11.57 -13.53
CA PRO A 67 17.23 -10.22 -14.08
C PRO A 67 15.80 -9.93 -14.58
N ILE A 68 15.37 -8.67 -14.49
CA ILE A 68 13.96 -8.29 -14.74
C ILE A 68 13.49 -8.76 -16.15
N ALA A 69 14.31 -8.53 -17.19
CA ALA A 69 13.97 -8.91 -18.55
C ALA A 69 13.78 -10.43 -18.71
N GLU A 70 14.68 -11.22 -18.09
CA GLU A 70 14.59 -12.68 -18.13
C GLU A 70 13.39 -13.20 -17.33
N ALA A 71 13.07 -12.56 -16.20
CA ALA A 71 11.89 -12.90 -15.41
C ALA A 71 10.60 -12.61 -16.20
N ALA A 72 10.52 -11.45 -16.85
CA ALA A 72 9.39 -11.07 -17.69
C ALA A 72 9.20 -12.03 -18.88
N ALA A 73 10.28 -12.39 -19.58
CA ALA A 73 10.23 -13.32 -20.72
C ALA A 73 9.84 -14.76 -20.33
N ALA A 74 10.07 -15.16 -19.08
CA ALA A 74 9.77 -16.50 -18.60
C ALA A 74 8.37 -16.63 -17.97
N ALA A 75 7.61 -15.55 -17.86
CA ALA A 75 6.38 -15.52 -17.09
C ALA A 75 5.12 -15.37 -17.97
N ASP A 76 4.03 -15.98 -17.52
CA ASP A 76 2.68 -15.74 -18.04
C ASP A 76 2.05 -14.47 -17.44
N VAL A 77 2.40 -14.15 -16.19
CA VAL A 77 1.92 -12.98 -15.45
C VAL A 77 3.09 -12.18 -14.93
N VAL A 78 3.17 -10.91 -15.27
CA VAL A 78 4.20 -9.98 -14.81
C VAL A 78 3.56 -9.00 -13.83
N MET A 79 3.79 -9.20 -12.53
CA MET A 79 3.31 -8.32 -11.45
C MET A 79 4.39 -7.29 -11.10
N ILE A 80 4.11 -6.01 -11.37
CA ILE A 80 5.06 -4.92 -11.11
C ILE A 80 4.81 -4.34 -9.71
N LEU A 81 5.77 -4.56 -8.80
CA LEU A 81 5.74 -4.10 -7.40
C LEU A 81 6.96 -3.23 -7.05
N ALA A 82 7.52 -2.56 -8.05
CA ALA A 82 8.50 -1.51 -7.90
C ALA A 82 7.81 -0.17 -7.53
N PRO A 83 8.55 0.84 -7.03
CA PRO A 83 7.98 2.18 -6.79
C PRO A 83 7.37 2.78 -8.06
N ASP A 84 6.22 3.46 -7.93
CA ASP A 84 5.44 3.96 -9.07
C ASP A 84 6.26 4.82 -10.04
N THR A 85 7.13 5.67 -9.52
CA THR A 85 8.00 6.53 -10.32
C THR A 85 9.08 5.78 -11.12
N GLU A 86 9.37 4.53 -10.77
CA GLU A 86 10.36 3.69 -11.45
C GLU A 86 9.69 2.67 -12.42
N GLN A 87 8.39 2.40 -12.24
CA GLN A 87 7.70 1.36 -13.02
C GLN A 87 7.75 1.61 -14.51
N LYS A 88 7.62 2.89 -14.95
CA LYS A 88 7.66 3.21 -16.38
C LYS A 88 9.00 2.87 -17.02
N SER A 89 10.12 3.25 -16.42
CA SER A 89 11.45 2.92 -16.96
C SER A 89 11.69 1.40 -16.94
N ILE A 90 11.29 0.73 -15.86
CA ILE A 90 11.36 -0.73 -15.76
C ILE A 90 10.54 -1.41 -16.86
N TYR A 91 9.33 -0.92 -17.12
CA TYR A 91 8.48 -1.44 -18.18
C TYR A 91 9.10 -1.22 -19.55
N ASP A 92 9.49 -0.01 -19.88
CA ASP A 92 10.06 0.35 -21.19
C ASP A 92 11.36 -0.41 -21.50
N GLU A 93 12.25 -0.54 -20.50
CA GLU A 93 13.59 -1.10 -20.69
C GLU A 93 13.63 -2.63 -20.60
N HIS A 94 12.74 -3.25 -19.82
CA HIS A 94 12.87 -4.66 -19.46
C HIS A 94 11.64 -5.52 -19.72
N ILE A 95 10.43 -4.94 -19.75
CA ILE A 95 9.18 -5.73 -19.81
C ILE A 95 8.53 -5.63 -21.19
N ALA A 96 8.40 -4.43 -21.75
CA ALA A 96 7.63 -4.20 -22.97
C ALA A 96 8.06 -5.07 -24.16
N ALA A 97 9.37 -5.35 -24.32
CA ALA A 97 9.90 -6.21 -25.38
C ALA A 97 9.83 -7.71 -25.08
N ASN A 98 9.47 -8.08 -23.84
CA ASN A 98 9.50 -9.45 -23.34
C ASN A 98 8.11 -9.98 -22.94
N ILE A 99 7.05 -9.17 -23.07
CA ILE A 99 5.68 -9.59 -22.81
C ILE A 99 4.99 -9.95 -24.14
N GLU A 100 4.33 -11.08 -24.17
CA GLU A 100 3.74 -11.64 -25.40
C GLU A 100 2.20 -11.65 -25.32
N PRO A 101 1.50 -11.73 -26.48
CA PRO A 101 0.05 -11.94 -26.50
C PRO A 101 -0.35 -13.16 -25.68
N GLY A 102 -1.37 -13.01 -24.83
CA GLY A 102 -1.84 -14.03 -23.90
C GLY A 102 -1.20 -13.96 -22.51
N ASN A 103 -0.18 -13.12 -22.32
CA ASN A 103 0.34 -12.79 -21.00
C ASN A 103 -0.58 -11.78 -20.28
N ALA A 104 -0.34 -11.60 -18.99
CA ALA A 104 -0.98 -10.57 -18.18
C ALA A 104 0.05 -9.64 -17.54
N LEU A 105 -0.19 -8.34 -17.64
CA LEU A 105 0.51 -7.30 -16.92
C LEU A 105 -0.32 -6.93 -15.70
N ALA A 106 0.26 -7.08 -14.50
CA ALA A 106 -0.44 -6.92 -13.24
C ALA A 106 0.19 -5.83 -12.35
N PHE A 107 -0.65 -5.14 -11.60
CA PHE A 107 -0.28 -4.06 -10.71
C PHE A 107 -0.96 -4.23 -9.35
N ALA A 108 -0.39 -3.65 -8.28
CA ALA A 108 -1.04 -3.55 -6.98
C ALA A 108 -1.55 -2.13 -6.67
N HIS A 109 -1.32 -1.18 -7.57
CA HIS A 109 -1.84 0.19 -7.56
C HIS A 109 -1.92 0.72 -9.00
N GLY A 110 -2.95 1.48 -9.30
CA GLY A 110 -3.27 1.83 -10.68
C GLY A 110 -2.53 3.04 -11.26
N PHE A 111 -1.61 3.71 -10.54
CA PHE A 111 -1.00 5.00 -10.90
C PHE A 111 -0.52 5.07 -12.35
N ASN A 112 0.34 4.15 -12.77
CA ASN A 112 0.97 4.22 -14.10
C ASN A 112 0.00 3.91 -15.25
N VAL A 113 -1.05 3.14 -15.01
CA VAL A 113 -2.12 2.85 -15.97
C VAL A 113 -3.10 4.02 -16.01
N ARG A 114 -3.61 4.46 -14.85
CA ARG A 114 -4.58 5.55 -14.73
C ARG A 114 -4.10 6.85 -15.36
N PHE A 115 -2.82 7.18 -15.20
CA PHE A 115 -2.22 8.40 -15.73
C PHE A 115 -1.47 8.17 -17.08
N GLY A 116 -1.74 7.06 -17.77
CA GLY A 116 -1.29 6.81 -19.14
C GLY A 116 0.22 6.69 -19.31
N ARG A 117 0.95 6.35 -18.26
CA ARG A 117 2.41 6.18 -18.31
C ARG A 117 2.83 4.83 -18.86
N ILE A 118 2.05 3.79 -18.58
CA ILE A 118 2.23 2.44 -19.10
C ILE A 118 0.99 2.07 -19.89
N THR A 119 1.19 1.61 -21.12
CA THR A 119 0.16 1.05 -21.99
C THR A 119 0.66 -0.29 -22.47
N ALA A 120 -0.11 -1.35 -22.23
CA ALA A 120 0.22 -2.69 -22.68
C ALA A 120 -0.17 -2.89 -24.17
N PRO A 121 0.46 -3.85 -24.88
CA PRO A 121 0.03 -4.27 -26.21
C PRO A 121 -1.41 -4.83 -26.19
N GLU A 122 -2.12 -4.74 -27.32
CA GLU A 122 -3.54 -5.18 -27.43
C GLU A 122 -3.78 -6.66 -27.06
N GLY A 123 -2.79 -7.51 -27.21
CA GLY A 123 -2.91 -8.94 -26.90
C GLY A 123 -2.62 -9.33 -25.45
N VAL A 124 -2.40 -8.37 -24.55
CA VAL A 124 -2.00 -8.57 -23.15
C VAL A 124 -3.13 -8.18 -22.23
N ASP A 125 -3.45 -9.00 -21.22
CA ASP A 125 -4.37 -8.60 -20.16
C ASP A 125 -3.73 -7.55 -19.26
N VAL A 126 -4.50 -6.57 -18.80
CA VAL A 126 -4.05 -5.59 -17.79
C VAL A 126 -4.98 -5.67 -16.60
N ILE A 127 -4.42 -6.12 -15.48
CA ILE A 127 -5.18 -6.40 -14.26
C ILE A 127 -4.55 -5.71 -13.05
N MET A 128 -5.36 -5.48 -12.05
CA MET A 128 -4.90 -5.00 -10.75
C MET A 128 -5.32 -5.95 -9.64
N ILE A 129 -4.41 -6.21 -8.72
CA ILE A 129 -4.66 -6.94 -7.47
C ILE A 129 -4.04 -6.11 -6.34
N ALA A 130 -4.88 -5.33 -5.64
CA ALA A 130 -4.49 -4.31 -4.68
C ALA A 130 -4.94 -4.68 -3.26
N PRO A 131 -4.11 -5.38 -2.46
CA PRO A 131 -4.40 -5.58 -1.04
C PRO A 131 -4.45 -4.26 -0.30
N LYS A 132 -5.51 -4.01 0.48
CA LYS A 132 -5.67 -2.77 1.25
C LYS A 132 -4.97 -2.87 2.61
N GLY A 133 -3.66 -2.85 2.56
CA GLY A 133 -2.76 -2.87 3.70
C GLY A 133 -1.28 -2.98 3.33
N PRO A 134 -0.38 -2.61 4.23
CA PRO A 134 1.07 -2.75 4.02
C PRO A 134 1.46 -4.20 3.70
N GLY A 135 2.40 -4.40 2.79
CA GLY A 135 2.76 -5.73 2.29
C GLY A 135 3.23 -6.71 3.36
N HIS A 136 3.88 -6.24 4.43
CA HIS A 136 4.25 -7.09 5.56
C HIS A 136 3.01 -7.59 6.34
N LEU A 137 1.91 -6.85 6.36
CA LEU A 137 0.65 -7.31 6.93
C LEU A 137 -0.02 -8.34 6.01
N VAL A 138 0.04 -8.15 4.68
CA VAL A 138 -0.43 -9.15 3.71
C VAL A 138 0.23 -10.49 3.97
N ARG A 139 1.57 -10.51 4.21
CA ARG A 139 2.28 -11.76 4.53
C ARG A 139 1.90 -12.32 5.90
N ARG A 140 1.94 -11.49 6.94
CA ARG A 140 1.65 -11.93 8.31
C ARG A 140 0.25 -12.50 8.44
N THR A 141 -0.77 -11.76 7.98
CA THR A 141 -2.16 -12.20 8.07
C THR A 141 -2.40 -13.49 7.32
N TYR A 142 -1.75 -13.65 6.15
CA TYR A 142 -1.81 -14.91 5.38
C TYR A 142 -1.25 -16.08 6.18
N THR A 143 -0.08 -15.93 6.83
CA THR A 143 0.54 -17.01 7.63
C THR A 143 -0.24 -17.35 8.90
N GLU A 144 -1.02 -16.41 9.40
CA GLU A 144 -1.94 -16.59 10.53
C GLU A 144 -3.30 -17.21 10.10
N GLY A 145 -3.48 -17.53 8.80
CA GLY A 145 -4.69 -18.15 8.27
C GLY A 145 -5.79 -17.14 7.85
N GLY A 146 -5.56 -15.85 8.08
CA GLY A 146 -6.43 -14.76 7.64
C GLY A 146 -6.08 -14.22 6.25
N GLY A 147 -6.61 -13.05 5.93
CA GLY A 147 -6.36 -12.31 4.69
C GLY A 147 -6.51 -10.81 4.89
N VAL A 148 -6.01 -10.04 3.94
CA VAL A 148 -6.23 -8.60 3.85
C VAL A 148 -7.27 -8.35 2.76
N PRO A 149 -8.30 -7.53 2.98
CA PRO A 149 -9.25 -7.15 1.94
C PRO A 149 -8.50 -6.67 0.69
N THR A 150 -8.88 -7.17 -0.47
CA THR A 150 -8.15 -6.95 -1.71
C THR A 150 -9.08 -6.39 -2.78
N LEU A 151 -8.63 -5.40 -3.54
CA LEU A 151 -9.35 -4.93 -4.70
C LEU A 151 -8.83 -5.63 -5.95
N ILE A 152 -9.74 -5.91 -6.90
CA ILE A 152 -9.37 -6.33 -8.25
C ILE A 152 -9.99 -5.40 -9.28
N ALA A 153 -9.26 -5.14 -10.36
CA ALA A 153 -9.76 -4.41 -11.52
C ALA A 153 -9.17 -4.97 -12.82
N VAL A 154 -9.90 -4.78 -13.90
CA VAL A 154 -9.48 -5.13 -15.26
C VAL A 154 -9.52 -3.87 -16.11
N GLU A 155 -8.38 -3.49 -16.68
CA GLU A 155 -8.27 -2.40 -17.65
C GLU A 155 -8.37 -2.91 -19.06
N GLN A 156 -7.72 -4.06 -19.34
CA GLN A 156 -7.70 -4.72 -20.64
C GLN A 156 -7.91 -6.21 -20.46
N ASP A 157 -8.92 -6.75 -21.13
CA ASP A 157 -9.23 -8.19 -21.17
C ASP A 157 -9.04 -8.72 -22.61
N ALA A 158 -7.79 -9.02 -22.95
CA ALA A 158 -7.43 -9.50 -24.27
C ALA A 158 -7.74 -10.99 -24.45
N THR A 159 -7.68 -11.76 -23.36
CA THR A 159 -7.89 -13.22 -23.37
C THR A 159 -9.34 -13.62 -23.09
N GLY A 160 -10.17 -12.74 -22.55
CA GLY A 160 -11.51 -13.05 -22.02
C GLY A 160 -11.48 -13.75 -20.67
N GLN A 161 -10.31 -13.79 -19.97
CA GLN A 161 -10.11 -14.45 -18.69
C GLN A 161 -9.43 -13.54 -17.63
N ALA A 162 -9.24 -12.26 -17.94
CA ALA A 162 -8.48 -11.35 -17.10
C ALA A 162 -9.05 -11.23 -15.67
N LYS A 163 -10.38 -11.19 -15.53
CA LYS A 163 -11.05 -11.13 -14.23
C LYS A 163 -10.85 -12.41 -13.42
N ASP A 164 -11.01 -13.57 -14.04
CA ASP A 164 -10.86 -14.85 -13.35
C ASP A 164 -9.41 -15.06 -12.89
N LEU A 165 -8.44 -14.62 -13.70
CA LEU A 165 -7.03 -14.61 -13.34
C LEU A 165 -6.75 -13.66 -12.16
N ALA A 166 -7.30 -12.44 -12.17
CA ALA A 166 -7.14 -11.48 -11.08
C ALA A 166 -7.73 -12.02 -9.76
N LEU A 167 -8.89 -12.65 -9.82
CA LEU A 167 -9.54 -13.25 -8.65
C LEU A 167 -8.76 -14.47 -8.13
N SER A 168 -8.27 -15.34 -9.03
CA SER A 168 -7.43 -16.48 -8.69
C SER A 168 -6.10 -16.03 -8.03
N TYR A 169 -5.49 -14.96 -8.54
CA TYR A 169 -4.30 -14.37 -7.93
C TYR A 169 -4.61 -13.80 -6.55
N ALA A 170 -5.71 -13.05 -6.40
CA ALA A 170 -6.13 -12.50 -5.12
C ALA A 170 -6.39 -13.60 -4.07
N ASP A 171 -6.96 -14.73 -4.48
CA ASP A 171 -7.12 -15.92 -3.65
C ASP A 171 -5.76 -16.47 -3.20
N ALA A 172 -4.82 -16.64 -4.12
CA ALA A 172 -3.49 -17.17 -3.84
C ALA A 172 -2.68 -16.32 -2.85
N ILE A 173 -2.95 -15.01 -2.76
CA ILE A 173 -2.33 -14.16 -1.75
C ILE A 173 -3.17 -14.00 -0.45
N GLY A 174 -4.33 -14.68 -0.37
CA GLY A 174 -5.20 -14.74 0.80
C GLY A 174 -6.30 -13.69 0.85
N GLY A 175 -6.49 -12.88 -0.21
CA GLY A 175 -7.48 -11.80 -0.25
C GLY A 175 -8.90 -12.28 -0.08
N THR A 176 -9.27 -13.41 -0.67
CA THR A 176 -10.62 -14.00 -0.61
C THR A 176 -11.06 -14.42 0.79
N ARG A 177 -10.12 -14.64 1.71
CA ARG A 177 -10.42 -14.96 3.12
C ARG A 177 -11.02 -13.76 3.87
N ALA A 178 -10.72 -12.55 3.42
CA ALA A 178 -11.28 -11.31 3.97
C ALA A 178 -12.36 -10.70 3.07
N GLY A 179 -12.31 -10.99 1.78
CA GLY A 179 -13.18 -10.49 0.73
C GLY A 179 -12.40 -9.73 -0.34
N VAL A 180 -12.77 -9.99 -1.60
CA VAL A 180 -12.22 -9.33 -2.78
C VAL A 180 -13.31 -8.46 -3.40
N ILE A 181 -13.01 -7.18 -3.60
CA ILE A 181 -13.95 -6.18 -4.12
C ILE A 181 -13.55 -5.84 -5.55
N GLU A 182 -14.51 -5.92 -6.47
CA GLU A 182 -14.32 -5.48 -7.85
C GLU A 182 -14.44 -3.97 -7.96
N THR A 183 -13.48 -3.34 -8.63
CA THR A 183 -13.40 -1.89 -8.85
C THR A 183 -12.86 -1.59 -10.24
N THR A 184 -12.41 -0.36 -10.47
CA THR A 184 -11.74 0.08 -11.69
C THR A 184 -10.37 0.70 -11.37
N PHE A 185 -9.47 0.76 -12.36
CA PHE A 185 -8.18 1.45 -12.19
C PHE A 185 -8.33 2.91 -11.75
N PRO A 186 -9.22 3.73 -12.36
CA PRO A 186 -9.46 5.08 -11.87
C PRO A 186 -9.96 5.13 -10.42
N GLU A 187 -10.97 4.34 -10.08
CA GLU A 187 -11.58 4.37 -8.74
C GLU A 187 -10.57 3.98 -7.66
N GLU A 188 -9.83 2.88 -7.86
CA GLU A 188 -8.79 2.46 -6.92
C GLU A 188 -7.71 3.54 -6.76
N THR A 189 -7.14 4.01 -7.89
CA THR A 189 -6.03 4.97 -7.85
C THR A 189 -6.43 6.29 -7.20
N GLU A 190 -7.58 6.82 -7.56
CA GLU A 190 -8.05 8.10 -7.04
C GLU A 190 -8.42 8.03 -5.55
N THR A 191 -9.08 6.96 -5.13
CA THR A 191 -9.47 6.79 -3.71
C THR A 191 -8.29 6.45 -2.82
N ASP A 192 -7.32 5.68 -3.30
CA ASP A 192 -6.10 5.34 -2.58
C ASP A 192 -5.24 6.58 -2.34
N LEU A 193 -4.92 7.32 -3.41
CA LEU A 193 -4.18 8.58 -3.32
C LEU A 193 -4.88 9.61 -2.43
N PHE A 194 -6.20 9.73 -2.54
CA PHE A 194 -6.97 10.63 -1.68
C PHE A 194 -6.89 10.20 -0.22
N GLY A 195 -7.10 8.91 0.06
CA GLY A 195 -7.05 8.36 1.41
C GLY A 195 -5.70 8.60 2.08
N GLU A 196 -4.60 8.36 1.35
CA GLU A 196 -3.24 8.57 1.85
C GLU A 196 -2.94 10.05 2.14
N GLN A 197 -3.31 10.94 1.22
CA GLN A 197 -3.01 12.37 1.34
C GLN A 197 -3.85 13.06 2.40
N VAL A 198 -5.14 12.78 2.43
CA VAL A 198 -6.11 13.56 3.21
C VAL A 198 -6.37 12.97 4.60
N VAL A 199 -6.31 11.65 4.77
CA VAL A 199 -6.71 10.99 6.01
C VAL A 199 -5.57 10.18 6.62
N LEU A 200 -5.11 9.14 5.92
CA LEU A 200 -4.31 8.06 6.52
C LEU A 200 -2.88 8.48 6.87
N CYS A 201 -2.25 9.26 6.01
CA CYS A 201 -0.87 9.71 6.18
C CYS A 201 -0.81 11.23 6.36
N GLY A 202 -1.12 12.02 5.32
CA GLY A 202 -0.97 13.46 5.33
C GLY A 202 -1.81 14.14 6.40
N GLY A 203 -3.13 13.95 6.38
CA GLY A 203 -4.04 14.59 7.33
C GLY A 203 -3.78 14.20 8.77
N LEU A 204 -3.60 12.89 9.05
CA LEU A 204 -3.32 12.40 10.40
C LEU A 204 -1.99 12.93 10.94
N THR A 205 -0.94 12.90 10.13
CA THR A 205 0.38 13.41 10.55
C THR A 205 0.32 14.90 10.88
N ALA A 206 -0.31 15.70 10.02
CA ALA A 206 -0.46 17.13 10.24
C ALA A 206 -1.28 17.45 11.51
N LEU A 207 -2.36 16.69 11.76
CA LEU A 207 -3.17 16.85 12.96
C LEU A 207 -2.37 16.53 14.24
N VAL A 208 -1.60 15.44 14.23
CA VAL A 208 -0.74 15.03 15.35
C VAL A 208 0.32 16.07 15.65
N GLN A 209 1.01 16.57 14.61
CA GLN A 209 2.04 17.60 14.77
C GLN A 209 1.45 18.90 15.33
N ALA A 210 0.36 19.39 14.76
CA ALA A 210 -0.31 20.61 15.22
C ALA A 210 -0.81 20.48 16.68
N GLY A 211 -1.33 19.31 17.07
CA GLY A 211 -1.73 19.05 18.46
C GLY A 211 -0.55 19.06 19.42
N PHE A 212 0.54 18.40 19.06
CA PHE A 212 1.79 18.37 19.83
C PHE A 212 2.36 19.80 20.01
N GLU A 213 2.49 20.55 18.92
CA GLU A 213 2.99 21.93 18.93
C GLU A 213 2.11 22.84 19.80
N THR A 214 0.78 22.75 19.66
CA THR A 214 -0.16 23.54 20.45
C THR A 214 0.03 23.33 21.96
N LEU A 215 0.25 22.09 22.40
CA LEU A 215 0.47 21.78 23.81
C LEU A 215 1.84 22.27 24.30
N THR A 216 2.89 22.05 23.52
CA THR A 216 4.25 22.45 23.89
C THR A 216 4.40 23.97 23.91
N ASP A 217 3.80 24.69 22.98
CA ASP A 217 3.77 26.16 22.95
C ASP A 217 3.02 26.75 24.15
N ALA A 218 2.01 26.04 24.64
CA ALA A 218 1.31 26.40 25.87
C ALA A 218 2.08 26.07 27.15
N GLY A 219 3.29 25.47 27.04
CA GLY A 219 4.18 25.18 28.15
C GLY A 219 3.99 23.80 28.78
N TYR A 220 3.22 22.91 28.18
CA TYR A 220 3.13 21.53 28.65
C TYR A 220 4.39 20.72 28.30
N ALA A 221 4.70 19.72 29.13
CA ALA A 221 5.84 18.84 28.89
C ALA A 221 5.70 18.10 27.55
N PRO A 222 6.74 18.07 26.70
CA PRO A 222 6.70 17.39 25.40
C PRO A 222 6.35 15.89 25.51
N GLU A 223 6.73 15.24 26.60
CA GLU A 223 6.38 13.84 26.87
C GLU A 223 4.87 13.65 27.01
N MET A 224 4.19 14.57 27.70
CA MET A 224 2.72 14.54 27.83
C MET A 224 2.07 14.80 26.48
N ALA A 225 2.53 15.82 25.75
CA ALA A 225 2.03 16.12 24.40
C ALA A 225 2.20 14.92 23.43
N TYR A 226 3.30 14.17 23.54
CA TYR A 226 3.53 12.97 22.74
C TYR A 226 2.53 11.87 23.08
N PHE A 227 2.30 11.56 24.34
CA PHE A 227 1.36 10.51 24.74
C PHE A 227 -0.06 10.85 24.29
N GLU A 228 -0.51 12.07 24.51
CA GLU A 228 -1.88 12.52 24.19
C GLU A 228 -2.13 12.66 22.68
N CYS A 229 -1.15 13.16 21.91
CA CYS A 229 -1.36 13.48 20.50
C CYS A 229 -0.87 12.41 19.52
N LEU A 230 0.01 11.48 19.92
CA LEU A 230 0.54 10.46 19.04
C LEU A 230 0.37 9.03 19.56
N HIS A 231 0.85 8.76 20.78
CA HIS A 231 0.87 7.38 21.28
C HIS A 231 -0.55 6.81 21.39
N GLU A 232 -1.47 7.57 21.96
CA GLU A 232 -2.85 7.13 22.23
C GLU A 232 -3.70 7.05 20.95
N VAL A 233 -3.32 7.75 19.87
CA VAL A 233 -4.02 7.66 18.58
C VAL A 233 -4.18 6.22 18.11
N LYS A 234 -3.12 5.38 18.27
CA LYS A 234 -3.22 3.97 17.92
C LYS A 234 -4.34 3.25 18.65
N LEU A 235 -4.49 3.49 19.94
CA LEU A 235 -5.50 2.81 20.76
C LEU A 235 -6.91 3.22 20.36
N ILE A 236 -7.11 4.49 20.03
CA ILE A 236 -8.39 5.00 19.51
C ILE A 236 -8.68 4.44 18.11
N VAL A 237 -7.67 4.37 17.24
CA VAL A 237 -7.81 3.80 15.90
C VAL A 237 -8.10 2.30 15.96
N ASP A 238 -7.50 1.55 16.89
CA ASP A 238 -7.82 0.14 17.12
C ASP A 238 -9.32 -0.04 17.46
N LEU A 239 -9.87 0.78 18.38
CA LEU A 239 -11.30 0.75 18.69
C LEU A 239 -12.19 1.07 17.49
N MET A 240 -11.81 2.08 16.69
CA MET A 240 -12.53 2.39 15.43
C MET A 240 -12.47 1.24 14.42
N TYR A 241 -11.33 0.57 14.35
CA TYR A 241 -11.14 -0.57 13.44
C TYR A 241 -11.98 -1.78 13.86
N GLU A 242 -12.04 -2.07 15.15
CA GLU A 242 -12.72 -3.25 15.69
C GLU A 242 -14.23 -3.07 15.75
N GLU A 243 -14.72 -1.89 16.13
CA GLU A 243 -16.13 -1.67 16.46
C GLU A 243 -16.78 -0.48 15.72
N GLY A 244 -16.02 0.18 14.83
CA GLY A 244 -16.47 1.40 14.15
C GLY A 244 -16.45 2.63 15.05
N ILE A 245 -16.78 3.80 14.48
CA ILE A 245 -16.77 5.09 15.22
C ILE A 245 -17.76 5.06 16.40
N ALA A 246 -18.90 4.42 16.25
CA ALA A 246 -19.88 4.35 17.32
C ALA A 246 -19.41 3.47 18.49
N GLY A 247 -18.75 2.34 18.19
CA GLY A 247 -18.15 1.47 19.22
C GLY A 247 -16.97 2.13 19.94
N MET A 248 -16.12 2.85 19.20
CA MET A 248 -15.07 3.66 19.82
C MET A 248 -15.66 4.67 20.81
N ARG A 249 -16.71 5.43 20.42
CA ARG A 249 -17.39 6.39 21.30
C ARG A 249 -17.97 5.72 22.55
N TYR A 250 -18.58 4.56 22.39
CA TYR A 250 -19.10 3.79 23.52
C TYR A 250 -18.00 3.37 24.53
N SER A 251 -16.79 3.16 24.04
CA SER A 251 -15.65 2.65 24.83
C SER A 251 -14.85 3.76 25.53
N ILE A 252 -15.10 5.04 25.22
CA ILE A 252 -14.44 6.18 25.85
C ILE A 252 -15.36 6.84 26.90
N SER A 253 -14.82 7.81 27.68
CA SER A 253 -15.63 8.53 28.67
C SER A 253 -16.62 9.51 28.02
N ASP A 254 -17.74 9.77 28.68
CA ASP A 254 -18.73 10.77 28.25
C ASP A 254 -18.09 12.15 28.00
N THR A 255 -17.06 12.50 28.79
CA THR A 255 -16.30 13.74 28.59
C THR A 255 -15.53 13.77 27.30
N ALA A 256 -14.89 12.66 26.94
CA ALA A 256 -14.15 12.53 25.69
C ALA A 256 -15.11 12.50 24.49
N GLU A 257 -16.22 11.75 24.59
CA GLU A 257 -17.25 11.72 23.56
C GLU A 257 -17.88 13.10 23.31
N TYR A 258 -18.22 13.83 24.38
CA TYR A 258 -18.72 15.20 24.26
C TYR A 258 -17.69 16.13 23.59
N GLY A 259 -16.41 15.98 23.91
CA GLY A 259 -15.31 16.68 23.26
C GLY A 259 -15.23 16.38 21.77
N ASP A 260 -15.25 15.09 21.39
CA ASP A 260 -15.27 14.63 20.00
C ASP A 260 -16.42 15.26 19.21
N LEU A 261 -17.66 15.06 19.68
CA LEU A 261 -18.87 15.54 19.01
C LEU A 261 -18.94 17.06 18.85
N THR A 262 -18.36 17.83 19.78
CA THR A 262 -18.49 19.30 19.80
C THR A 262 -17.27 20.05 19.33
N ARG A 263 -16.06 19.48 19.38
CA ARG A 263 -14.78 20.12 18.98
C ARG A 263 -14.27 19.59 17.65
N GLY A 264 -14.50 18.32 17.32
CA GLY A 264 -14.16 17.76 16.00
C GLY A 264 -14.62 18.61 14.83
N PRO A 265 -15.90 19.04 14.78
CA PRO A 265 -16.39 19.93 13.70
C PRO A 265 -15.74 21.32 13.64
N ARG A 266 -15.03 21.75 14.70
CA ARG A 266 -14.26 23.01 14.70
C ARG A 266 -12.86 22.85 14.12
N ILE A 267 -12.37 21.63 14.02
CA ILE A 267 -11.08 21.29 13.38
C ILE A 267 -11.34 20.97 11.89
N VAL A 268 -12.30 20.09 11.61
CA VAL A 268 -12.71 19.77 10.24
C VAL A 268 -13.88 20.68 9.86
N THR A 269 -13.55 21.92 9.49
CA THR A 269 -14.48 22.99 9.07
C THR A 269 -14.95 22.82 7.63
N ASP A 270 -15.81 23.73 7.15
CA ASP A 270 -16.20 23.78 5.74
C ASP A 270 -15.01 24.14 4.83
N GLU A 271 -14.07 24.96 5.29
CA GLU A 271 -12.82 25.26 4.58
C GLU A 271 -11.93 24.01 4.47
N THR A 272 -11.80 23.22 5.55
CA THR A 272 -11.07 21.95 5.52
C THR A 272 -11.71 20.99 4.50
N ARG A 273 -13.05 20.90 4.49
CA ARG A 273 -13.77 20.07 3.51
C ARG A 273 -13.62 20.59 2.07
N ALA A 274 -13.54 21.91 1.89
CA ALA A 274 -13.27 22.49 0.58
C ALA A 274 -11.86 22.16 0.09
N GLU A 275 -10.87 22.13 1.01
CA GLU A 275 -9.51 21.70 0.68
C GLU A 275 -9.46 20.23 0.29
N MET A 276 -10.12 19.36 1.01
CA MET A 276 -10.24 17.95 0.64
C MET A 276 -10.78 17.77 -0.78
N ARG A 277 -11.77 18.56 -1.19
CA ARG A 277 -12.28 18.52 -2.56
C ARG A 277 -11.26 19.00 -3.59
N ARG A 278 -10.49 20.07 -3.28
CA ARG A 278 -9.41 20.53 -4.18
C ARG A 278 -8.33 19.48 -4.38
N ILE A 279 -7.92 18.81 -3.30
CA ILE A 279 -6.94 17.71 -3.38
C ILE A 279 -7.49 16.56 -4.24
N LEU A 280 -8.77 16.20 -4.08
CA LEU A 280 -9.40 15.20 -4.94
C LEU A 280 -9.41 15.61 -6.41
N ASP A 281 -9.76 16.89 -6.70
CA ASP A 281 -9.74 17.43 -8.06
C ASP A 281 -8.32 17.37 -8.67
N GLU A 282 -7.27 17.65 -7.88
CA GLU A 282 -5.87 17.56 -8.31
C GLU A 282 -5.40 16.13 -8.60
N ILE A 283 -5.94 15.15 -7.88
CA ILE A 283 -5.71 13.74 -8.16
C ILE A 283 -6.42 13.35 -9.47
N GLN A 284 -7.71 13.69 -9.60
CA GLN A 284 -8.55 13.27 -10.73
C GLN A 284 -8.10 13.86 -12.07
N ASP A 285 -7.68 15.12 -12.08
CA ASP A 285 -7.20 15.79 -13.29
C ASP A 285 -5.71 15.52 -13.59
N GLY A 286 -5.00 14.78 -12.72
CA GLY A 286 -3.62 14.34 -12.92
C GLY A 286 -2.56 15.39 -12.52
N ARG A 287 -2.94 16.54 -11.95
CA ARG A 287 -1.96 17.56 -11.49
C ARG A 287 -1.01 16.99 -10.44
N PHE A 288 -1.54 16.27 -9.44
CA PHE A 288 -0.71 15.62 -8.45
C PHE A 288 0.27 14.61 -9.08
N ALA A 289 -0.21 13.78 -10.02
CA ALA A 289 0.65 12.82 -10.70
C ALA A 289 1.78 13.51 -11.48
N ALA A 290 1.46 14.58 -12.21
CA ALA A 290 2.45 15.36 -12.95
C ALA A 290 3.49 15.99 -12.02
N GLU A 291 3.06 16.54 -10.88
CA GLU A 291 3.95 17.11 -9.85
C GLU A 291 4.91 16.06 -9.30
N TRP A 292 4.39 14.90 -8.88
CA TRP A 292 5.20 13.82 -8.29
C TRP A 292 6.21 13.24 -9.29
N ILE A 293 5.81 13.11 -10.55
CA ILE A 293 6.70 12.66 -11.63
C ILE A 293 7.84 13.65 -11.82
N ALA A 294 7.53 14.95 -11.97
CA ALA A 294 8.54 15.99 -12.16
C ALA A 294 9.50 16.08 -10.97
N GLU A 295 8.98 15.99 -9.74
CA GLU A 295 9.78 15.93 -8.52
C GLU A 295 10.73 14.71 -8.52
N SER A 296 10.24 13.54 -8.95
CA SER A 296 11.06 12.33 -9.04
C SER A 296 12.15 12.45 -10.11
N GLU A 297 11.83 12.95 -11.29
CA GLU A 297 12.77 13.14 -12.41
C GLU A 297 13.84 14.17 -12.09
N SER A 298 13.54 15.18 -11.26
CA SER A 298 14.51 16.17 -10.79
C SER A 298 15.43 15.68 -9.67
N GLY A 299 15.28 14.41 -9.22
CA GLY A 299 16.09 13.82 -8.14
C GLY A 299 15.51 14.02 -6.75
N ARG A 300 14.25 14.40 -6.64
CA ARG A 300 13.47 14.52 -5.39
C ARG A 300 14.00 15.57 -4.40
N PRO A 301 14.35 16.79 -4.81
CA PRO A 301 14.94 17.78 -3.92
C PRO A 301 13.96 18.26 -2.83
N ASN A 302 12.72 18.55 -3.19
CA ASN A 302 11.70 19.00 -2.24
C ASN A 302 11.25 17.86 -1.32
N TYR A 303 11.04 16.66 -1.86
CA TYR A 303 10.71 15.47 -1.09
C TYR A 303 11.77 15.18 -0.01
N LYS A 304 13.06 15.20 -0.37
CA LYS A 304 14.17 14.97 0.57
C LYS A 304 14.24 16.03 1.66
N ARG A 305 13.99 17.31 1.32
CA ARG A 305 13.93 18.40 2.29
C ARG A 305 12.79 18.19 3.28
N LEU A 306 11.57 17.95 2.80
CA LEU A 306 10.39 17.71 3.65
C LEU A 306 10.56 16.46 4.52
N GLN A 307 11.17 15.41 3.96
CA GLN A 307 11.48 14.19 4.72
C GLN A 307 12.46 14.48 5.88
N GLN A 308 13.46 15.33 5.64
CA GLN A 308 14.40 15.70 6.69
C GLN A 308 13.74 16.58 7.76
N GLU A 309 12.94 17.56 7.36
CA GLU A 309 12.17 18.40 8.28
C GLU A 309 11.24 17.56 9.18
N GLY A 310 10.58 16.55 8.60
CA GLY A 310 9.77 15.61 9.38
C GLY A 310 10.57 14.79 10.39
N LYS A 311 11.77 14.33 10.02
CA LYS A 311 12.67 13.60 10.93
C LYS A 311 13.18 14.47 12.09
N ASP A 312 13.42 15.74 11.84
CA ASP A 312 13.93 16.69 12.81
C ASP A 312 12.82 17.29 13.68
N HIS A 313 11.57 16.98 13.42
CA HIS A 313 10.43 17.50 14.18
C HIS A 313 10.52 17.09 15.67
N PRO A 314 10.25 17.99 16.64
CA PRO A 314 10.37 17.68 18.05
C PRO A 314 9.57 16.47 18.52
N VAL A 315 8.41 16.18 17.91
CA VAL A 315 7.60 14.99 18.23
C VAL A 315 8.36 13.68 17.97
N GLU A 316 9.21 13.63 16.93
CA GLU A 316 10.02 12.45 16.62
C GLU A 316 11.18 12.28 17.60
N LEU A 317 11.84 13.38 17.98
CA LEU A 317 12.94 13.37 18.96
C LEU A 317 12.46 12.90 20.35
N VAL A 318 11.32 13.41 20.79
CA VAL A 318 10.67 12.99 22.03
C VAL A 318 10.19 11.54 21.92
N GLY A 319 9.51 11.22 20.82
CA GLY A 319 8.95 9.90 20.58
C GLY A 319 10.01 8.81 20.53
N SER A 320 11.20 9.07 19.96
CA SER A 320 12.30 8.10 19.95
C SER A 320 12.69 7.67 21.36
N ARG A 321 12.91 8.63 22.27
CA ARG A 321 13.26 8.37 23.68
C ARG A 321 12.14 7.60 24.41
N LEU A 322 10.88 7.98 24.17
CA LEU A 322 9.75 7.34 24.86
C LEU A 322 9.48 5.92 24.34
N ARG A 323 9.71 5.64 23.06
CA ARG A 323 9.61 4.30 22.49
C ARG A 323 10.64 3.32 23.08
N GLU A 324 11.82 3.82 23.52
CA GLU A 324 12.82 3.01 24.24
C GLU A 324 12.29 2.49 25.59
N MET A 325 11.37 3.23 26.24
CA MET A 325 10.72 2.80 27.48
C MET A 325 9.69 1.67 27.25
N MET A 326 9.33 1.41 26.00
CA MET A 326 8.29 0.45 25.61
C MET A 326 8.86 -0.60 24.64
N PRO A 327 9.76 -1.51 25.10
CA PRO A 327 10.49 -2.41 24.21
C PRO A 327 9.58 -3.38 23.44
N TRP A 328 8.36 -3.63 23.90
CA TRP A 328 7.39 -4.45 23.17
C TRP A 328 6.92 -3.81 21.86
N ILE A 329 7.01 -2.49 21.70
CA ILE A 329 6.69 -1.78 20.44
C ILE A 329 7.73 -2.13 19.37
N SER A 330 9.02 -2.21 19.75
CA SER A 330 10.11 -2.56 18.85
C SER A 330 10.18 -4.04 18.53
N GLN A 331 9.76 -4.93 19.44
CA GLN A 331 9.73 -6.38 19.18
C GLN A 331 8.80 -6.76 18.03
N GLY A 332 7.69 -6.05 17.84
CA GLY A 332 6.84 -6.20 16.67
C GLY A 332 7.55 -5.80 15.36
N ARG A 333 8.34 -4.73 15.39
CA ARG A 333 9.14 -4.24 14.25
C ARG A 333 10.29 -5.19 13.88
N THR A 334 11.01 -5.69 14.86
CA THR A 334 12.14 -6.62 14.63
C THR A 334 11.65 -7.89 13.95
N LYS A 335 10.53 -8.46 14.42
CA LYS A 335 9.90 -9.62 13.76
C LYS A 335 9.42 -9.33 12.35
N VAL A 336 8.90 -8.13 12.09
CA VAL A 336 8.45 -7.70 10.76
C VAL A 336 9.64 -7.41 9.85
N ALA A 337 10.68 -6.72 10.35
CA ALA A 337 11.90 -6.45 9.59
C ALA A 337 12.66 -7.73 9.26
N GLU A 338 12.77 -8.66 10.18
CA GLU A 338 13.36 -9.99 9.96
C GLU A 338 12.53 -10.80 8.94
N ALA A 339 11.20 -10.77 9.05
CA ALA A 339 10.31 -11.46 8.11
C ALA A 339 10.31 -10.82 6.72
N SER A 340 10.39 -9.48 6.63
CA SER A 340 10.39 -8.74 5.34
C SER A 340 11.78 -8.54 4.74
N GLY A 341 12.85 -8.89 5.49
CA GLY A 341 14.23 -8.64 5.07
C GLY A 341 14.56 -7.15 4.91
N GLY A 342 13.79 -6.25 5.55
CA GLY A 342 13.95 -4.81 5.43
C GLY A 342 15.10 -4.25 6.26
N GLU A 343 15.84 -3.31 5.69
CA GLU A 343 16.66 -2.38 6.46
C GLU A 343 15.73 -1.35 7.12
N THR A 344 16.02 -1.03 8.37
CA THR A 344 15.37 0.03 9.17
C THR A 344 15.71 1.41 8.61
#